data_8131642d2e6703008781341d932a676a
#
_entry.id   8131642d2e6703008781341d932a676a
#
_cell.length_a   1.000
_cell.length_b   1.000
_cell.length_c   1.000
_cell.angle_alpha   90.00
_cell.angle_beta   90.00
_cell.angle_gamma   90.00
#
_symmetry.space_group_name_H-M   'P 1'
#
loop_
_entity.id
_entity.type
_entity.pdbx_description
1 polymer ?
#
loop_
_entity_poly.entity_id
_entity_poly.type
_entity_poly.pdbx_seq_one_letter_code
_entity_poly.pdbx_strand_id
1 'polypeptide(L)'
;MFPYPSGRLHMGHVRNYTIGDVVSRYQRMQGKNVMQPMGWDAFGLPAENAAIKHKTAPAKWTKENVAYMKTQLKSLGFGYDWDREFATCDPEYYRWEQWFFTQLVEKDMAYKKVSAVNW
;
A
#
# COMPACT_ATOMS: atom_id res chain seq x y z
N MET A 1 5.92 1.13 -6.42
CA MET A 1 5.25 2.00 -5.40
C MET A 1 3.78 1.61 -5.37
N PHE A 2 3.25 1.34 -4.19
CA PHE A 2 1.83 1.04 -4.00
C PHE A 2 1.03 2.31 -3.73
N PRO A 3 -0.27 2.36 -4.07
CA PRO A 3 -1.09 3.52 -3.79
C PRO A 3 -1.38 3.64 -2.29
N TYR A 4 -1.47 4.89 -1.84
CA TYR A 4 -1.95 5.22 -0.50
C TYR A 4 -3.46 5.47 -0.55
N PRO A 5 -4.29 4.75 0.22
CA PRO A 5 -5.75 4.80 0.09
C PRO A 5 -6.36 5.99 0.85
N SER A 6 -5.96 7.21 0.51
CA SER A 6 -6.47 8.45 1.12
C SER A 6 -7.62 9.10 0.34
N GLY A 7 -8.10 8.47 -0.72
CA GLY A 7 -9.16 8.99 -1.56
C GLY A 7 -9.32 8.25 -2.89
N ARG A 8 -9.47 9.01 -3.97
CA ARG A 8 -9.65 8.47 -5.32
C ARG A 8 -8.32 8.40 -6.07
N LEU A 9 -8.27 7.56 -7.09
CA LEU A 9 -7.14 7.59 -8.03
C LEU A 9 -7.09 8.95 -8.76
N HIS A 10 -5.89 9.37 -9.05
CA HIS A 10 -5.61 10.53 -9.90
C HIS A 10 -4.68 10.15 -11.05
N MET A 11 -4.48 11.05 -12.00
CA MET A 11 -3.68 10.76 -13.21
C MET A 11 -2.24 10.32 -12.92
N GLY A 12 -1.66 10.74 -11.79
CA GLY A 12 -0.34 10.26 -11.36
C GLY A 12 -0.34 8.74 -11.07
N HIS A 13 -1.37 8.24 -10.42
CA HIS A 13 -1.56 6.81 -10.24
C HIS A 13 -1.73 6.07 -11.58
N VAL A 14 -2.59 6.59 -12.45
CA VAL A 14 -2.82 5.99 -13.77
C VAL A 14 -1.51 5.89 -14.53
N ARG A 15 -0.72 6.96 -14.59
CA ARG A 15 0.58 6.96 -15.25
C ARG A 15 1.52 5.88 -14.70
N ASN A 16 1.70 5.84 -13.38
CA ASN A 16 2.64 4.90 -12.74
C ASN A 16 2.23 3.44 -12.99
N TYR A 17 0.95 3.14 -12.83
CA TYR A 17 0.48 1.75 -12.93
C TYR A 17 0.33 1.29 -14.37
N THR A 18 0.05 2.19 -15.31
CA THR A 18 0.08 1.86 -16.74
C THR A 18 1.49 1.47 -17.20
N ILE A 19 2.52 2.19 -16.78
CA ILE A 19 3.91 1.85 -17.13
C ILE A 19 4.26 0.44 -16.62
N GLY A 20 3.96 0.16 -15.36
CA GLY A 20 4.20 -1.16 -14.77
C GLY A 20 3.41 -2.26 -15.46
N ASP A 21 2.17 -2.01 -15.82
CA ASP A 21 1.31 -2.97 -16.51
C ASP A 21 1.82 -3.30 -17.92
N VAL A 22 2.24 -2.28 -18.68
CA VAL A 22 2.83 -2.47 -20.01
C VAL A 22 4.10 -3.32 -19.94
N VAL A 23 4.99 -3.02 -19.00
CA VAL A 23 6.22 -3.80 -18.80
C VAL A 23 5.89 -5.25 -18.44
N SER A 24 4.95 -5.47 -17.53
CA SER A 24 4.55 -6.82 -17.12
C SER A 24 3.95 -7.62 -18.28
N ARG A 25 3.06 -7.00 -19.06
CA ARG A 25 2.46 -7.63 -20.25
C ARG A 25 3.54 -7.99 -21.28
N TYR A 26 4.45 -7.07 -21.55
CA TYR A 26 5.56 -7.33 -22.47
C TYR A 26 6.41 -8.52 -22.01
N GLN A 27 6.78 -8.57 -20.74
CA GLN A 27 7.57 -9.67 -20.20
C GLN A 27 6.82 -11.02 -20.26
N ARG A 28 5.51 -11.03 -20.01
CA ARG A 28 4.68 -12.23 -20.18
C ARG A 28 4.63 -12.69 -21.65
N MET A 29 4.52 -11.76 -22.59
CA MET A 29 4.56 -12.06 -24.01
C MET A 29 5.92 -12.65 -24.46
N GLN A 30 7.00 -12.37 -23.72
CA GLN A 30 8.31 -12.98 -23.89
C GLN A 30 8.44 -14.37 -23.20
N GLY A 31 7.34 -14.93 -22.69
CA GLY A 31 7.32 -16.23 -22.03
C GLY A 31 7.82 -16.23 -20.59
N LYS A 32 8.03 -15.07 -19.96
CA LYS A 32 8.49 -14.99 -18.57
C LYS A 32 7.35 -15.16 -17.57
N ASN A 33 7.66 -15.78 -16.43
CA ASN A 33 6.76 -15.82 -15.30
C ASN A 33 6.86 -14.48 -14.53
N VAL A 34 5.81 -13.66 -14.63
CA VAL A 34 5.79 -12.31 -14.07
C VAL A 34 4.80 -12.24 -12.91
N MET A 35 5.30 -11.94 -11.73
CA MET A 35 4.51 -11.64 -10.54
C MET A 35 4.28 -10.13 -10.44
N GLN A 36 3.02 -9.70 -10.49
CA GLN A 36 2.62 -8.30 -10.40
C GLN A 36 1.44 -8.14 -9.44
N PRO A 37 1.66 -8.21 -8.12
CA PRO A 37 0.61 -8.02 -7.14
C PRO A 37 0.23 -6.55 -7.01
N MET A 38 -0.94 -6.28 -6.44
CA MET A 38 -1.32 -4.97 -5.94
C MET A 38 -1.18 -4.96 -4.41
N GLY A 39 -0.52 -3.92 -3.90
CA GLY A 39 -0.45 -3.64 -2.47
C GLY A 39 -1.01 -2.25 -2.15
N TRP A 40 -1.43 -2.06 -0.89
CA TRP A 40 -1.95 -0.80 -0.37
C TRP A 40 -1.03 -0.33 0.75
N ASP A 41 -0.42 0.85 0.56
CA ASP A 41 0.32 1.54 1.61
C ASP A 41 -0.70 2.21 2.54
N ALA A 42 -1.04 1.56 3.65
CA ALA A 42 -2.29 1.81 4.35
C ALA A 42 -2.13 2.22 5.83
N PHE A 43 -0.94 2.58 6.26
CA PHE A 43 -0.67 3.15 7.58
C PHE A 43 -0.41 4.66 7.51
N GLY A 44 -0.58 5.34 8.63
CA GLY A 44 -0.05 6.67 8.88
C GLY A 44 -1.09 7.77 9.08
N LEU A 45 -0.59 8.92 9.47
CA LEU A 45 -1.35 10.13 9.81
C LEU A 45 -2.34 10.61 8.73
N PRO A 46 -2.07 10.51 7.40
CA PRO A 46 -3.04 10.98 6.42
C PRO A 46 -4.40 10.27 6.50
N ALA A 47 -4.41 8.96 6.76
CA ALA A 47 -5.65 8.20 6.96
C ALA A 47 -6.33 8.57 8.28
N GLU A 48 -5.56 8.74 9.35
CA GLU A 48 -6.06 9.14 10.66
C GLU A 48 -6.66 10.55 10.63
N ASN A 49 -5.96 11.52 10.02
CA ASN A 49 -6.46 12.88 9.88
C ASN A 49 -7.73 12.95 9.02
N ALA A 50 -7.80 12.17 7.94
CA ALA A 50 -8.99 12.08 7.11
C ALA A 50 -10.16 11.47 7.91
N ALA A 51 -9.90 10.43 8.69
CA ALA A 51 -10.91 9.79 9.54
C ALA A 51 -11.46 10.75 10.60
N ILE A 52 -10.60 11.55 11.25
CA ILE A 52 -11.01 12.59 12.19
C ILE A 52 -11.91 13.63 11.50
N LYS A 53 -11.46 14.14 10.35
CA LYS A 53 -12.20 15.12 9.53
C LYS A 53 -13.60 14.63 9.14
N HIS A 54 -13.70 13.35 8.79
CA HIS A 54 -14.94 12.71 8.35
C HIS A 54 -15.72 12.02 9.50
N LYS A 55 -15.24 12.14 10.74
CA LYS A 55 -15.87 11.54 11.94
C LYS A 55 -16.13 10.03 11.76
N THR A 56 -15.15 9.31 11.25
CA THR A 56 -15.22 7.87 11.02
C THR A 56 -13.98 7.17 11.58
N ALA A 57 -14.04 5.86 11.79
CA ALA A 57 -12.88 5.10 12.24
C ALA A 57 -11.83 5.00 11.12
N PRO A 58 -10.51 5.17 11.39
CA PRO A 58 -9.45 5.07 10.40
C PRO A 58 -9.50 3.77 9.60
N ALA A 59 -9.70 2.64 10.25
CA ALA A 59 -9.80 1.35 9.60
C ALA A 59 -10.96 1.26 8.60
N LYS A 60 -12.13 1.81 8.96
CA LYS A 60 -13.28 1.86 8.06
C LYS A 60 -12.99 2.74 6.84
N TRP A 61 -12.50 3.94 7.07
CA TRP A 61 -12.10 4.88 6.03
C TRP A 61 -11.13 4.26 5.03
N THR A 62 -10.06 3.64 5.55
CA THR A 62 -9.02 3.00 4.73
C THR A 62 -9.59 1.86 3.87
N LYS A 63 -10.38 0.96 4.47
CA LYS A 63 -10.99 -0.17 3.75
C LYS A 63 -11.96 0.28 2.65
N GLU A 64 -12.77 1.30 2.91
CA GLU A 64 -13.68 1.87 1.91
C GLU A 64 -12.93 2.49 0.73
N ASN A 65 -11.83 3.22 1.01
CA ASN A 65 -10.99 3.78 -0.04
C ASN A 65 -10.27 2.69 -0.85
N VAL A 66 -9.72 1.66 -0.20
CA VAL A 66 -9.12 0.50 -0.89
C VAL A 66 -10.12 -0.14 -1.84
N ALA A 67 -11.33 -0.45 -1.34
CA ALA A 67 -12.36 -1.06 -2.17
C ALA A 67 -12.73 -0.19 -3.39
N TYR A 68 -12.84 1.11 -3.18
CA TYR A 68 -13.15 2.05 -4.26
C TYR A 68 -12.02 2.16 -5.28
N MET A 69 -10.78 2.37 -4.84
CA MET A 69 -9.60 2.45 -5.72
C MET A 69 -9.39 1.15 -6.50
N LYS A 70 -9.63 0.00 -5.87
CA LYS A 70 -9.60 -1.31 -6.54
C LYS A 70 -10.58 -1.36 -7.71
N THR A 71 -11.80 -0.86 -7.53
CA THR A 71 -12.80 -0.78 -8.59
C THR A 71 -12.30 0.08 -9.76
N GLN A 72 -11.69 1.22 -9.46
CA GLN A 72 -11.11 2.11 -10.46
C GLN A 72 -9.94 1.45 -11.21
N LEU A 73 -9.01 0.77 -10.51
CA LEU A 73 -7.89 0.06 -11.13
C LEU A 73 -8.36 -1.07 -12.03
N LYS A 74 -9.37 -1.82 -11.59
CA LYS A 74 -9.98 -2.88 -12.41
C LYS A 74 -10.64 -2.33 -13.66
N SER A 75 -11.30 -1.17 -13.59
CA SER A 75 -11.93 -0.53 -14.75
C SER A 75 -10.93 -0.07 -15.82
N LEU A 76 -9.66 0.17 -15.42
CA LEU A 76 -8.57 0.49 -16.35
C LEU A 76 -8.00 -0.76 -17.05
N GLY A 77 -8.44 -1.95 -16.68
CA GLY A 77 -8.05 -3.19 -17.33
C GLY A 77 -6.63 -3.66 -17.04
N PHE A 78 -6.00 -3.21 -15.94
CA PHE A 78 -4.67 -3.63 -15.56
C PHE A 78 -4.59 -5.12 -15.21
N GLY A 79 -3.51 -5.77 -15.64
CA GLY A 79 -3.25 -7.19 -15.43
C GLY A 79 -2.60 -7.54 -14.10
N TYR A 80 -3.02 -6.92 -13.01
CA TYR A 80 -2.54 -7.24 -11.67
C TYR A 80 -3.04 -8.61 -11.19
N ASP A 81 -2.18 -9.27 -10.40
CA ASP A 81 -2.53 -10.50 -9.69
C ASP A 81 -3.29 -10.16 -8.41
N TRP A 82 -4.61 -10.06 -8.52
CA TRP A 82 -5.50 -9.69 -7.43
C TRP A 82 -5.60 -10.76 -6.34
N ASP A 83 -5.22 -12.00 -6.63
CA ASP A 83 -5.19 -13.07 -5.64
C ASP A 83 -4.00 -12.91 -4.66
N ARG A 84 -3.02 -12.08 -5.06
CA ARG A 84 -1.89 -11.68 -4.22
C ARG A 84 -2.00 -10.24 -3.70
N GLU A 85 -3.21 -9.70 -3.67
CA GLU A 85 -3.47 -8.39 -3.07
C GLU A 85 -3.18 -8.39 -1.57
N PHE A 86 -2.61 -7.32 -1.06
CA PHE A 86 -2.34 -7.15 0.37
C PHE A 86 -2.43 -5.67 0.79
N ALA A 87 -2.56 -5.42 2.09
CA ALA A 87 -2.45 -4.08 2.67
C ALA A 87 -1.41 -4.08 3.78
N THR A 88 -0.60 -3.02 3.85
CA THR A 88 0.46 -2.91 4.87
C THR A 88 -0.10 -2.80 6.29
N CYS A 89 -1.37 -2.42 6.44
CA CYS A 89 -2.08 -2.38 7.72
C CYS A 89 -2.67 -3.73 8.16
N ASP A 90 -2.56 -4.76 7.35
CA ASP A 90 -3.04 -6.09 7.75
C ASP A 90 -2.02 -6.80 8.66
N PRO A 91 -2.48 -7.45 9.76
CA PRO A 91 -1.60 -8.14 10.69
C PRO A 91 -0.68 -9.17 10.03
N GLU A 92 -1.15 -9.86 9.01
CA GLU A 92 -0.36 -10.84 8.25
C GLU A 92 0.84 -10.18 7.52
N TYR A 93 0.75 -8.90 7.19
CA TYR A 93 1.83 -8.15 6.59
C TYR A 93 2.73 -7.53 7.67
N TYR A 94 2.22 -6.67 8.57
CA TYR A 94 3.05 -5.90 9.47
C TYR A 94 3.74 -6.73 10.57
N ARG A 95 3.28 -7.95 10.84
CA ARG A 95 4.01 -8.86 11.76
C ARG A 95 5.45 -9.08 11.34
N TRP A 96 5.72 -9.09 10.03
CA TRP A 96 7.08 -9.25 9.51
C TRP A 96 7.91 -7.99 9.67
N GLU A 97 7.31 -6.82 9.54
CA GLU A 97 7.96 -5.54 9.84
C GLU A 97 8.31 -5.45 11.32
N GLN A 98 7.41 -5.87 12.21
CA GLN A 98 7.66 -5.93 13.66
C GLN A 98 8.79 -6.91 13.99
N TRP A 99 8.80 -8.09 13.39
CA TRP A 99 9.88 -9.05 13.55
C TRP A 99 11.21 -8.47 13.07
N PHE A 100 11.23 -7.86 11.90
CA PHE A 100 12.43 -7.22 11.37
C PHE A 100 12.94 -6.11 12.29
N PHE A 101 12.04 -5.28 12.83
CA PHE A 101 12.40 -4.24 13.79
C PHE A 101 13.04 -4.81 15.06
N THR A 102 12.53 -5.93 15.60
CA THR A 102 13.17 -6.57 16.76
C THR A 102 14.60 -7.02 16.47
N GLN A 103 14.87 -7.51 15.24
CA GLN A 103 16.23 -7.86 14.82
C GLN A 103 17.17 -6.64 14.76
N LEU A 104 16.64 -5.47 14.38
CA LEU A 104 17.42 -4.22 14.39
C LEU A 104 17.76 -3.79 15.83
N VAL A 105 16.83 -3.94 16.75
CA VAL A 105 17.06 -3.65 18.17
C VAL A 105 18.11 -4.62 18.76
N GLU A 106 18.01 -5.91 18.50
CA GLU A 106 18.98 -6.92 18.96
C GLU A 106 20.41 -6.67 18.44
N LYS A 107 20.53 -6.00 17.30
CA LYS A 107 21.82 -5.65 16.67
C LYS A 107 22.30 -4.23 17.02
N ASP A 108 21.66 -3.56 17.96
CA ASP A 108 21.95 -2.17 18.35
C ASP A 108 21.85 -1.16 17.18
N MET A 109 21.13 -1.52 16.11
CA MET A 109 20.87 -0.63 14.97
C MET A 109 19.68 0.29 15.21
N ALA A 110 18.80 -0.05 16.15
CA ALA A 110 17.69 0.77 16.62
C ALA A 110 17.74 0.85 18.15
N TYR A 111 17.52 2.04 18.70
CA TYR A 111 17.54 2.27 20.13
C TYR A 111 16.48 3.27 20.57
N LYS A 112 16.09 3.21 21.82
CA LYS A 112 15.09 4.09 22.42
C LYS A 112 15.74 5.40 22.87
N LYS A 113 15.18 6.54 22.44
CA LYS A 113 15.66 7.88 22.80
C LYS A 113 14.48 8.80 23.12
N VAL A 114 14.66 9.64 24.14
CA VAL A 114 13.73 10.75 24.42
C VAL A 114 14.20 11.96 23.62
N SER A 115 13.31 12.55 22.84
CA SER A 115 13.59 13.71 22.01
C SER A 115 12.34 14.57 21.85
N ALA A 116 12.52 15.87 21.60
CA ALA A 116 11.42 16.74 21.22
C ALA A 116 10.92 16.37 19.82
N VAL A 117 9.60 16.34 19.63
CA VAL A 117 8.93 16.07 18.35
C VAL A 117 7.92 17.16 18.06
N ASN A 118 7.69 17.44 16.79
CA ASN A 118 6.58 18.29 16.38
C ASN A 118 5.29 17.47 16.43
N TRP A 119 4.31 18.06 17.08
CA TRP A 119 2.99 17.44 17.24
C TRP A 119 1.92 18.25 16.53
#